data_5bd632ac852bed920fafd27226cc300e
#
_entry.id   5bd632ac852bed920fafd27226cc300e
#
_cell.length_a   1.000
_cell.length_b   1.000
_cell.length_c   1.000
_cell.angle_alpha   90.00
_cell.angle_beta   90.00
_cell.angle_gamma   90.00
#
_symmetry.space_group_name_H-M   'P 1'
#
loop_
_entity.id
_entity.type
_entity.pdbx_description
1 polymer ?
#
loop_
_entity_poly.entity_id
_entity_poly.type
_entity_poly.pdbx_seq_one_letter_code
_entity_poly.pdbx_strand_id
1 'polypeptide(L)'
;MLKGKKIILGITGSIAAYKACYIIRGLIKQGAEVQVVITPAGKEFITPITLSALTSKPVISEFFAQRDGTWNSHVDLGLWADAVLIAPATASTIGKMANGIADNMLITTYLSAKAPVFVAPAMDLDMFAHPATQKNLDILRSYGNHIIEPGTGELASHLVGKGRMEEPENIIRVLDEFFASSDELSGKKVMITAGPTYEKIDPVRFIGNYSSGKMGFALAEECARRGAQVTLITGPVQLKTQHSGIIRVDVESAEEMYKAAQAHFPDADAGILCAAVADYRPETVADKKIKREKEEEIGRASCRERVSSPV
;
A
#
# COMPACT_ATOMS: atom_id res chain seq x y z
N MET A 1 -8.62 -14.68 -2.44
CA MET A 1 -8.26 -14.16 -1.12
C MET A 1 -9.02 -12.89 -0.70
N LEU A 2 -10.25 -12.76 -1.14
CA LEU A 2 -11.09 -11.57 -0.89
C LEU A 2 -11.81 -11.57 0.46
N LYS A 3 -11.75 -12.65 1.21
CA LYS A 3 -12.44 -12.77 2.51
C LYS A 3 -11.97 -11.68 3.49
N GLY A 4 -12.93 -10.89 3.99
CA GLY A 4 -12.70 -9.79 4.92
C GLY A 4 -12.12 -8.52 4.28
N LYS A 5 -11.85 -8.51 2.97
CA LYS A 5 -11.37 -7.31 2.26
C LYS A 5 -12.50 -6.31 2.06
N LYS A 6 -12.20 -5.05 2.25
CA LYS A 6 -13.12 -3.91 2.16
C LYS A 6 -12.94 -3.21 0.81
N ILE A 7 -13.94 -3.28 -0.05
CA ILE A 7 -13.85 -2.79 -1.42
C ILE A 7 -14.84 -1.66 -1.65
N ILE A 8 -14.35 -0.49 -2.06
CA ILE A 8 -15.21 0.56 -2.62
C ILE A 8 -15.47 0.23 -4.07
N LEU A 9 -16.74 0.12 -4.45
CA LEU A 9 -17.17 0.00 -5.82
C LEU A 9 -17.72 1.33 -6.33
N GLY A 10 -16.96 1.99 -7.19
CA GLY A 10 -17.35 3.21 -7.91
C GLY A 10 -18.13 2.87 -9.16
N ILE A 11 -19.36 3.40 -9.28
CA ILE A 11 -20.22 3.16 -10.46
C ILE A 11 -20.46 4.48 -11.19
N THR A 12 -20.20 4.48 -12.49
CA THR A 12 -20.35 5.68 -13.34
C THR A 12 -21.41 5.49 -14.44
N GLY A 13 -21.76 6.56 -15.14
CA GLY A 13 -22.86 6.61 -16.08
C GLY A 13 -22.59 5.88 -17.40
N SER A 14 -22.77 4.57 -17.41
CA SER A 14 -22.64 3.71 -18.58
C SER A 14 -23.70 2.60 -18.54
N ILE A 15 -24.15 2.17 -19.71
CA ILE A 15 -25.03 0.99 -19.81
C ILE A 15 -24.42 -0.24 -19.10
N ALA A 16 -23.08 -0.36 -19.08
CA ALA A 16 -22.40 -1.43 -18.39
C ALA A 16 -22.59 -1.44 -16.86
N ALA A 17 -23.25 -0.41 -16.27
CA ALA A 17 -23.55 -0.35 -14.84
C ALA A 17 -24.38 -1.55 -14.34
N TYR A 18 -25.18 -2.22 -15.21
CA TYR A 18 -25.90 -3.43 -14.82
C TYR A 18 -24.96 -4.56 -14.35
N LYS A 19 -23.73 -4.61 -14.89
CA LYS A 19 -22.72 -5.60 -14.49
C LYS A 19 -22.25 -5.41 -13.04
N ALA A 20 -22.39 -4.20 -12.48
CA ALA A 20 -22.05 -3.92 -11.08
C ALA A 20 -22.80 -4.82 -10.10
N CYS A 21 -24.05 -5.21 -10.41
CA CYS A 21 -24.80 -6.17 -9.60
C CYS A 21 -24.11 -7.53 -9.48
N TYR A 22 -23.58 -8.01 -10.60
CA TYR A 22 -22.84 -9.29 -10.64
C TYR A 22 -21.50 -9.17 -9.92
N ILE A 23 -20.79 -8.04 -10.08
CA ILE A 23 -19.55 -7.75 -9.36
C ILE A 23 -19.81 -7.75 -7.85
N ILE A 24 -20.82 -7.02 -7.37
CA ILE A 24 -21.19 -6.97 -5.95
C ILE A 24 -21.46 -8.38 -5.41
N ARG A 25 -22.32 -9.14 -6.10
CA ARG A 25 -22.65 -10.51 -5.66
C ARG A 25 -21.44 -11.43 -5.64
N GLY A 26 -20.58 -11.35 -6.64
CA GLY A 26 -19.36 -12.15 -6.72
C GLY A 26 -18.37 -11.82 -5.61
N LEU A 27 -18.13 -10.54 -5.34
CA LEU A 27 -17.26 -10.08 -4.25
C LEU A 27 -17.78 -10.52 -2.87
N ILE A 28 -19.07 -10.31 -2.61
CA ILE A 28 -19.71 -10.72 -1.34
C ILE A 28 -19.68 -12.25 -1.18
N LYS A 29 -19.92 -13.02 -2.25
CA LYS A 29 -19.83 -14.49 -2.22
C LYS A 29 -18.43 -14.99 -1.86
N GLN A 30 -17.38 -14.23 -2.20
CA GLN A 30 -16.00 -14.51 -1.81
C GLN A 30 -15.63 -13.92 -0.44
N GLY A 31 -16.60 -13.34 0.29
CA GLY A 31 -16.45 -12.85 1.64
C GLY A 31 -15.90 -11.42 1.75
N ALA A 32 -15.88 -10.65 0.65
CA ALA A 32 -15.54 -9.24 0.69
C ALA A 32 -16.69 -8.39 1.23
N GLU A 33 -16.36 -7.26 1.82
CA GLU A 33 -17.28 -6.20 2.24
C GLU A 33 -17.29 -5.11 1.18
N VAL A 34 -18.45 -4.79 0.62
CA VAL A 34 -18.58 -3.83 -0.48
C VAL A 34 -19.31 -2.58 -0.05
N GLN A 35 -18.72 -1.41 -0.32
CA GLN A 35 -19.35 -0.10 -0.21
C GLN A 35 -19.48 0.53 -1.59
N VAL A 36 -20.71 0.87 -1.99
CA VAL A 36 -20.95 1.48 -3.29
C VAL A 36 -20.88 2.99 -3.19
N VAL A 37 -20.13 3.60 -4.11
CA VAL A 37 -20.11 5.05 -4.39
C VAL A 37 -20.53 5.25 -5.84
N ILE A 38 -21.64 5.91 -6.07
CA ILE A 38 -22.21 6.10 -7.42
C ILE A 38 -22.20 7.57 -7.84
N THR A 39 -21.83 7.82 -9.09
CA THR A 39 -21.94 9.19 -9.65
C THR A 39 -23.39 9.56 -9.94
N PRO A 40 -23.73 10.87 -10.02
CA PRO A 40 -25.07 11.29 -10.46
C PRO A 40 -25.51 10.64 -11.76
N ALA A 41 -24.64 10.61 -12.78
CA ALA A 41 -24.93 9.94 -14.05
C ALA A 41 -25.10 8.41 -13.91
N GLY A 42 -24.44 7.78 -12.93
CA GLY A 42 -24.61 6.34 -12.68
C GLY A 42 -26.02 5.98 -12.22
N LYS A 43 -26.69 6.87 -11.48
CA LYS A 43 -28.07 6.67 -10.99
C LYS A 43 -29.09 6.57 -12.11
N GLU A 44 -28.80 7.13 -13.28
CA GLU A 44 -29.68 7.06 -14.46
C GLU A 44 -29.68 5.64 -15.09
N PHE A 45 -28.63 4.85 -14.85
CA PHE A 45 -28.48 3.51 -15.40
C PHE A 45 -28.84 2.38 -14.41
N ILE A 46 -28.66 2.64 -13.12
CA ILE A 46 -28.94 1.67 -12.06
C ILE A 46 -29.37 2.39 -10.78
N THR A 47 -30.43 1.90 -10.16
CA THR A 47 -30.96 2.58 -8.98
C THR A 47 -30.18 2.28 -7.71
N PRO A 48 -30.00 3.26 -6.79
CA PRO A 48 -29.41 3.03 -5.47
C PRO A 48 -30.11 1.94 -4.67
N ILE A 49 -31.44 1.78 -4.83
CA ILE A 49 -32.23 0.76 -4.13
C ILE A 49 -31.74 -0.66 -4.48
N THR A 50 -31.50 -0.93 -5.78
CA THR A 50 -30.97 -2.23 -6.23
C THR A 50 -29.60 -2.52 -5.59
N LEU A 51 -28.71 -1.53 -5.58
CA LEU A 51 -27.35 -1.67 -5.06
C LEU A 51 -27.33 -1.81 -3.54
N SER A 52 -28.18 -1.06 -2.84
CA SER A 52 -28.34 -1.14 -1.40
C SER A 52 -28.90 -2.49 -0.97
N ALA A 53 -29.89 -3.03 -1.69
CA ALA A 53 -30.43 -4.37 -1.42
C ALA A 53 -29.38 -5.47 -1.56
N LEU A 54 -28.43 -5.34 -2.51
CA LEU A 54 -27.37 -6.30 -2.72
C LEU A 54 -26.25 -6.23 -1.67
N THR A 55 -25.92 -5.02 -1.20
CA THR A 55 -24.81 -4.79 -0.28
C THR A 55 -25.24 -4.76 1.20
N SER A 56 -26.53 -4.64 1.46
CA SER A 56 -27.11 -4.32 2.78
C SER A 56 -26.52 -3.03 3.40
N LYS A 57 -26.08 -2.10 2.55
CA LYS A 57 -25.50 -0.82 2.95
C LYS A 57 -26.10 0.33 2.16
N PRO A 58 -26.13 1.55 2.73
CA PRO A 58 -26.47 2.74 1.98
C PRO A 58 -25.54 2.97 0.80
N VAL A 59 -26.09 3.40 -0.32
CA VAL A 59 -25.31 3.83 -1.49
C VAL A 59 -24.93 5.29 -1.33
N ILE A 60 -23.67 5.61 -1.45
CA ILE A 60 -23.15 6.96 -1.31
C ILE A 60 -23.07 7.61 -2.70
N SER A 61 -23.64 8.80 -2.83
CA SER A 61 -23.61 9.53 -4.11
C SER A 61 -23.30 11.03 -3.95
N GLU A 62 -23.67 11.59 -2.80
CA GLU A 62 -23.56 13.01 -2.51
C GLU A 62 -22.68 13.22 -1.27
N PHE A 63 -22.06 14.41 -1.17
CA PHE A 63 -21.30 14.80 0.01
C PHE A 63 -22.20 14.95 1.23
N PHE A 64 -23.41 15.48 1.05
CA PHE A 64 -24.36 15.71 2.15
C PHE A 64 -25.52 14.74 2.05
N ALA A 65 -25.67 13.90 3.07
CA ALA A 65 -26.76 12.90 3.12
C ALA A 65 -28.13 13.56 3.33
N GLN A 66 -28.18 14.58 4.18
CA GLN A 66 -29.36 15.36 4.53
C GLN A 66 -28.97 16.84 4.69
N ARG A 67 -29.98 17.73 4.83
CA ARG A 67 -29.75 19.17 5.05
C ARG A 67 -29.55 19.54 6.53
N ASP A 68 -29.20 18.59 7.36
CA ASP A 68 -29.03 18.71 8.82
C ASP A 68 -27.57 18.87 9.26
N GLY A 69 -26.64 18.99 8.29
CA GLY A 69 -25.21 19.08 8.56
C GLY A 69 -24.49 17.73 8.57
N THR A 70 -25.21 16.61 8.41
CA THR A 70 -24.56 15.29 8.23
C THR A 70 -23.95 15.19 6.83
N TRP A 71 -22.73 14.70 6.77
CA TRP A 71 -21.99 14.57 5.53
C TRP A 71 -21.30 13.20 5.40
N ASN A 72 -21.10 12.76 4.18
CA ASN A 72 -20.34 11.55 3.89
C ASN A 72 -18.86 11.90 3.79
N SER A 73 -18.05 11.37 4.70
CA SER A 73 -16.61 11.62 4.72
C SER A 73 -15.91 10.81 3.64
N HIS A 74 -15.39 11.47 2.62
CA HIS A 74 -14.56 10.84 1.58
C HIS A 74 -13.22 10.36 2.15
N VAL A 75 -12.72 11.02 3.21
CA VAL A 75 -11.48 10.62 3.90
C VAL A 75 -11.69 9.28 4.62
N ASP A 76 -12.80 9.13 5.36
CA ASP A 76 -13.09 7.89 6.07
C ASP A 76 -13.31 6.74 5.10
N LEU A 77 -13.96 6.99 3.96
CA LEU A 77 -14.08 6.01 2.89
C LEU A 77 -12.72 5.58 2.33
N GLY A 78 -11.85 6.56 2.05
CA GLY A 78 -10.50 6.31 1.54
C GLY A 78 -9.62 5.53 2.53
N LEU A 79 -9.81 5.74 3.85
CA LEU A 79 -9.10 5.02 4.90
C LEU A 79 -9.72 3.63 5.19
N TRP A 80 -11.02 3.48 4.95
CA TRP A 80 -11.73 2.22 5.18
C TRP A 80 -11.39 1.14 4.14
N ALA A 81 -11.09 1.55 2.91
CA ALA A 81 -10.94 0.64 1.77
C ALA A 81 -9.59 -0.09 1.75
N ASP A 82 -9.61 -1.38 1.47
CA ASP A 82 -8.44 -2.17 1.06
C ASP A 82 -8.20 -2.08 -0.46
N ALA A 83 -9.24 -1.80 -1.25
CA ALA A 83 -9.16 -1.50 -2.68
C ALA A 83 -10.32 -0.59 -3.14
N VAL A 84 -10.08 0.18 -4.18
CA VAL A 84 -11.10 0.94 -4.90
C VAL A 84 -11.23 0.36 -6.31
N LEU A 85 -12.42 -0.12 -6.67
CA LEU A 85 -12.74 -0.58 -8.01
C LEU A 85 -13.72 0.39 -8.66
N ILE A 86 -13.37 0.95 -9.81
CA ILE A 86 -14.26 1.81 -10.59
C ILE A 86 -14.74 1.02 -11.81
N ALA A 87 -15.96 0.51 -11.73
CA ALA A 87 -16.55 -0.38 -12.73
C ALA A 87 -18.09 -0.16 -12.84
N PRO A 88 -18.57 0.37 -13.97
CA PRO A 88 -17.83 0.84 -15.14
C PRO A 88 -17.12 2.18 -14.91
N ALA A 89 -15.99 2.43 -15.63
CA ALA A 89 -15.32 3.71 -15.70
C ALA A 89 -15.53 4.34 -17.08
N THR A 90 -16.30 5.42 -17.15
CA THR A 90 -16.53 6.17 -18.39
C THR A 90 -15.35 7.04 -18.76
N ALA A 91 -15.23 7.46 -20.03
CA ALA A 91 -14.23 8.40 -20.51
C ALA A 91 -14.21 9.71 -19.69
N SER A 92 -15.39 10.22 -19.31
CA SER A 92 -15.52 11.40 -18.44
C SER A 92 -14.87 11.18 -17.08
N THR A 93 -15.15 10.05 -16.44
CA THR A 93 -14.60 9.71 -15.13
C THR A 93 -13.08 9.52 -15.21
N ILE A 94 -12.58 8.79 -16.21
CA ILE A 94 -11.16 8.59 -16.48
C ILE A 94 -10.44 9.92 -16.67
N GLY A 95 -11.04 10.84 -17.47
CA GLY A 95 -10.50 12.17 -17.67
C GLY A 95 -10.43 13.00 -16.39
N LYS A 96 -11.47 12.95 -15.54
CA LYS A 96 -11.51 13.65 -14.25
C LYS A 96 -10.47 13.08 -13.28
N MET A 97 -10.35 11.77 -13.20
CA MET A 97 -9.34 11.11 -12.36
C MET A 97 -7.92 11.50 -12.78
N ALA A 98 -7.63 11.45 -14.09
CA ALA A 98 -6.31 11.77 -14.62
C ALA A 98 -5.90 13.24 -14.40
N ASN A 99 -6.87 14.15 -14.31
CA ASN A 99 -6.63 15.59 -14.15
C ASN A 99 -7.00 16.12 -12.75
N GLY A 100 -7.38 15.26 -11.80
CA GLY A 100 -7.68 15.64 -10.42
C GLY A 100 -8.93 16.50 -10.25
N ILE A 101 -9.93 16.36 -11.11
CA ILE A 101 -11.16 17.16 -11.09
C ILE A 101 -12.17 16.55 -10.11
N ALA A 102 -12.13 16.99 -8.86
CA ALA A 102 -12.93 16.48 -7.73
C ALA A 102 -14.33 17.11 -7.67
N ASP A 103 -15.15 16.93 -8.70
CA ASP A 103 -16.48 17.52 -8.83
C ASP A 103 -17.64 16.64 -8.32
N ASN A 104 -17.33 15.45 -7.81
CA ASN A 104 -18.31 14.53 -7.26
C ASN A 104 -17.69 13.62 -6.19
N MET A 105 -18.54 12.96 -5.42
CA MET A 105 -18.13 12.11 -4.30
C MET A 105 -17.16 11.01 -4.69
N LEU A 106 -17.35 10.36 -5.85
CA LEU A 106 -16.50 9.28 -6.31
C LEU A 106 -15.06 9.73 -6.58
N ILE A 107 -14.90 10.83 -7.34
CA ILE A 107 -13.56 11.34 -7.67
C ILE A 107 -12.85 11.86 -6.41
N THR A 108 -13.59 12.52 -5.52
CA THR A 108 -13.01 13.00 -4.24
C THR A 108 -12.56 11.83 -3.36
N THR A 109 -13.34 10.76 -3.31
CA THR A 109 -12.93 9.52 -2.60
C THR A 109 -11.69 8.90 -3.25
N TYR A 110 -11.66 8.83 -4.59
CA TYR A 110 -10.49 8.34 -5.33
C TYR A 110 -9.21 9.12 -4.97
N LEU A 111 -9.27 10.45 -4.98
CA LEU A 111 -8.11 11.30 -4.66
C LEU A 111 -7.67 11.22 -3.20
N SER A 112 -8.55 10.77 -2.31
CA SER A 112 -8.28 10.59 -0.87
C SER A 112 -7.84 9.18 -0.52
N ALA A 113 -8.04 8.20 -1.42
CA ALA A 113 -7.75 6.80 -1.17
C ALA A 113 -6.25 6.52 -1.18
N LYS A 114 -5.79 5.76 -0.19
CA LYS A 114 -4.43 5.19 -0.15
C LYS A 114 -4.39 3.76 -0.68
N ALA A 115 -5.55 3.13 -0.77
CA ALA A 115 -5.72 1.78 -1.28
C ALA A 115 -5.44 1.70 -2.79
N PRO A 116 -5.00 0.54 -3.30
CA PRO A 116 -4.84 0.33 -4.73
C PRO A 116 -6.15 0.56 -5.47
N VAL A 117 -6.06 1.18 -6.65
CA VAL A 117 -7.22 1.55 -7.47
C VAL A 117 -7.24 0.74 -8.76
N PHE A 118 -8.37 0.12 -9.03
CA PHE A 118 -8.64 -0.66 -10.23
C PHE A 118 -9.69 0.07 -11.07
N VAL A 119 -9.44 0.19 -12.36
CA VAL A 119 -10.29 0.93 -13.28
C VAL A 119 -10.70 0.01 -14.42
N ALA A 120 -12.00 -0.21 -14.59
CA ALA A 120 -12.56 -1.01 -15.67
C ALA A 120 -13.27 -0.09 -16.70
N PRO A 121 -12.56 0.31 -17.78
CA PRO A 121 -13.14 1.20 -18.78
C PRO A 121 -14.36 0.59 -19.47
N ALA A 122 -15.35 1.46 -19.78
CA ALA A 122 -16.55 1.11 -20.53
C ALA A 122 -17.00 2.28 -21.39
N MET A 123 -16.85 2.15 -22.71
CA MET A 123 -17.22 3.17 -23.69
C MET A 123 -17.28 2.56 -25.10
N ASP A 124 -17.76 3.34 -26.07
CA ASP A 124 -17.73 2.95 -27.48
C ASP A 124 -16.28 2.83 -27.98
N LEU A 125 -16.10 2.04 -29.05
CA LEU A 125 -14.77 1.71 -29.58
C LEU A 125 -13.97 2.95 -30.01
N ASP A 126 -14.60 3.91 -30.68
CA ASP A 126 -13.92 5.14 -31.13
C ASP A 126 -13.56 6.04 -29.95
N MET A 127 -14.41 6.10 -28.93
CA MET A 127 -14.10 6.79 -27.67
C MET A 127 -12.93 6.15 -26.95
N PHE A 128 -12.85 4.81 -26.95
CA PHE A 128 -11.72 4.10 -26.33
C PHE A 128 -10.43 4.33 -27.12
N ALA A 129 -10.48 4.27 -28.45
CA ALA A 129 -9.31 4.49 -29.32
C ALA A 129 -8.88 5.96 -29.36
N HIS A 130 -9.72 6.91 -28.92
CA HIS A 130 -9.42 8.34 -29.00
C HIS A 130 -8.13 8.69 -28.24
N PRO A 131 -7.20 9.48 -28.86
CA PRO A 131 -5.91 9.80 -28.25
C PRO A 131 -6.01 10.41 -26.84
N ALA A 132 -7.04 11.23 -26.58
CA ALA A 132 -7.26 11.80 -25.24
C ALA A 132 -7.59 10.72 -24.20
N THR A 133 -8.38 9.71 -24.56
CA THR A 133 -8.72 8.59 -23.67
C THR A 133 -7.48 7.75 -23.38
N GLN A 134 -6.70 7.40 -24.40
CA GLN A 134 -5.47 6.63 -24.22
C GLN A 134 -4.46 7.40 -23.37
N LYS A 135 -4.26 8.69 -23.63
CA LYS A 135 -3.39 9.55 -22.79
C LYS A 135 -3.85 9.58 -21.33
N ASN A 136 -5.14 9.70 -21.07
CA ASN A 136 -5.66 9.70 -19.70
C ASN A 136 -5.46 8.35 -19.02
N LEU A 137 -5.61 7.24 -19.73
CA LEU A 137 -5.32 5.90 -19.19
C LEU A 137 -3.83 5.74 -18.86
N ASP A 138 -2.93 6.26 -19.70
CA ASP A 138 -1.48 6.23 -19.44
C ASP A 138 -1.11 7.08 -18.22
N ILE A 139 -1.75 8.23 -18.05
CA ILE A 139 -1.61 9.06 -16.84
C ILE A 139 -2.04 8.25 -15.61
N LEU A 140 -3.20 7.59 -15.66
CA LEU A 140 -3.67 6.77 -14.53
C LEU A 140 -2.71 5.61 -14.22
N ARG A 141 -2.15 4.94 -15.25
CA ARG A 141 -1.10 3.93 -15.06
C ARG A 141 0.13 4.51 -14.38
N SER A 142 0.55 5.72 -14.77
CA SER A 142 1.70 6.41 -14.16
C SER A 142 1.46 6.78 -12.68
N TYR A 143 0.22 6.93 -12.27
CA TYR A 143 -0.18 7.12 -10.86
C TYR A 143 -0.26 5.81 -10.07
N GLY A 144 0.02 4.66 -10.71
CA GLY A 144 -0.05 3.34 -10.08
C GLY A 144 -1.46 2.72 -10.09
N ASN A 145 -2.40 3.26 -10.86
CA ASN A 145 -3.72 2.64 -10.99
C ASN A 145 -3.66 1.40 -11.92
N HIS A 146 -4.37 0.36 -11.54
CA HIS A 146 -4.49 -0.89 -12.30
C HIS A 146 -5.62 -0.77 -13.32
N ILE A 147 -5.28 -0.69 -14.60
CA ILE A 147 -6.28 -0.65 -15.66
C ILE A 147 -6.66 -2.09 -16.04
N ILE A 148 -7.92 -2.43 -15.85
CA ILE A 148 -8.49 -3.69 -16.32
C ILE A 148 -8.90 -3.47 -17.76
N GLU A 149 -8.16 -4.06 -18.70
CA GLU A 149 -8.39 -3.86 -20.13
C GLU A 149 -9.82 -4.24 -20.52
N PRO A 150 -10.52 -3.38 -21.31
CA PRO A 150 -11.84 -3.72 -21.78
C PRO A 150 -11.78 -4.88 -22.76
N GLY A 151 -12.81 -5.72 -22.72
CA GLY A 151 -12.99 -6.83 -23.66
C GLY A 151 -13.32 -6.34 -25.07
N THR A 152 -13.19 -7.26 -26.02
CA THR A 152 -13.61 -7.09 -27.41
C THR A 152 -14.95 -7.81 -27.61
N GLY A 153 -15.92 -7.16 -28.26
CA GLY A 153 -17.22 -7.75 -28.52
C GLY A 153 -18.22 -6.73 -29.08
N GLU A 154 -19.46 -7.14 -29.24
CA GLU A 154 -20.53 -6.25 -29.61
C GLU A 154 -20.81 -5.24 -28.51
N LEU A 155 -20.87 -3.98 -28.89
CA LEU A 155 -21.17 -2.82 -28.04
C LEU A 155 -22.66 -2.46 -28.10
N ALA A 156 -23.13 -1.59 -27.22
CA ALA A 156 -24.51 -1.10 -27.25
C ALA A 156 -24.86 -0.32 -28.55
N SER A 157 -23.83 0.17 -29.24
CA SER A 157 -23.93 0.79 -30.56
C SER A 157 -24.06 -0.21 -31.72
N HIS A 158 -24.10 -1.53 -31.44
CA HIS A 158 -24.04 -2.62 -32.42
C HIS A 158 -22.71 -2.71 -33.20
N LEU A 159 -21.73 -1.90 -32.87
CA LEU A 159 -20.38 -2.02 -33.38
C LEU A 159 -19.62 -3.13 -32.63
N VAL A 160 -18.68 -3.77 -33.31
CA VAL A 160 -17.85 -4.82 -32.72
C VAL A 160 -16.44 -4.30 -32.57
N GLY A 161 -15.94 -4.24 -31.32
CA GLY A 161 -14.62 -3.71 -31.06
C GLY A 161 -14.20 -3.73 -29.59
N LYS A 162 -13.05 -3.13 -29.30
CA LYS A 162 -12.53 -2.97 -27.94
C LYS A 162 -13.19 -1.75 -27.28
N GLY A 163 -13.73 -1.91 -26.07
CA GLY A 163 -14.39 -0.84 -25.32
C GLY A 163 -15.46 -1.36 -24.36
N ARG A 164 -15.87 -2.61 -24.54
CA ARG A 164 -16.82 -3.29 -23.65
C ARG A 164 -16.17 -3.55 -22.29
N MET A 165 -16.81 -3.09 -21.21
CA MET A 165 -16.32 -3.41 -19.87
C MET A 165 -16.08 -4.91 -19.71
N GLU A 166 -14.93 -5.27 -19.15
CA GLU A 166 -14.57 -6.64 -18.86
C GLU A 166 -15.67 -7.38 -18.08
N GLU A 167 -15.70 -8.69 -18.19
CA GLU A 167 -16.72 -9.51 -17.53
C GLU A 167 -16.52 -9.53 -16.01
N PRO A 168 -17.61 -9.54 -15.22
CA PRO A 168 -17.55 -9.49 -13.75
C PRO A 168 -16.63 -10.53 -13.13
N GLU A 169 -16.64 -11.74 -13.65
CA GLU A 169 -15.84 -12.85 -13.16
C GLU A 169 -14.34 -12.57 -13.31
N ASN A 170 -13.93 -11.99 -14.44
CA ASN A 170 -12.54 -11.63 -14.71
C ASN A 170 -12.10 -10.44 -13.84
N ILE A 171 -12.96 -9.44 -13.65
CA ILE A 171 -12.70 -8.30 -12.76
C ILE A 171 -12.46 -8.80 -11.33
N ILE A 172 -13.31 -9.69 -10.83
CA ILE A 172 -13.19 -10.28 -9.51
C ILE A 172 -11.91 -11.11 -9.39
N ARG A 173 -11.56 -11.88 -10.43
CA ARG A 173 -10.33 -12.67 -10.49
C ARG A 173 -9.08 -11.79 -10.41
N VAL A 174 -9.04 -10.66 -11.13
CA VAL A 174 -7.93 -9.69 -11.05
C VAL A 174 -7.73 -9.18 -9.63
N LEU A 175 -8.82 -8.83 -8.93
CA LEU A 175 -8.75 -8.41 -7.53
C LEU A 175 -8.27 -9.55 -6.61
N ASP A 176 -8.78 -10.76 -6.79
CA ASP A 176 -8.39 -11.92 -5.98
C ASP A 176 -6.91 -12.29 -6.18
N GLU A 177 -6.43 -12.29 -7.42
CA GLU A 177 -5.02 -12.50 -7.76
C GLU A 177 -4.13 -11.40 -7.17
N PHE A 178 -4.56 -10.15 -7.21
CA PHE A 178 -3.82 -9.03 -6.59
C PHE A 178 -3.65 -9.23 -5.09
N PHE A 179 -4.74 -9.57 -4.38
CA PHE A 179 -4.66 -9.83 -2.95
C PHE A 179 -3.94 -11.15 -2.61
N ALA A 180 -3.98 -12.14 -3.50
CA ALA A 180 -3.19 -13.36 -3.36
C ALA A 180 -1.69 -13.09 -3.46
N SER A 181 -1.27 -12.27 -4.42
CA SER A 181 0.15 -11.89 -4.60
C SER A 181 0.68 -11.03 -3.44
N SER A 182 -0.19 -10.30 -2.74
CA SER A 182 0.20 -9.54 -1.55
C SER A 182 0.42 -10.38 -0.30
N ASP A 183 0.04 -11.66 -0.31
CA ASP A 183 0.19 -12.61 0.81
C ASP A 183 1.26 -13.68 0.55
N GLU A 184 2.19 -13.43 -0.39
CA GLU A 184 3.27 -14.36 -0.78
C GLU A 184 4.12 -14.84 0.40
N LEU A 185 4.27 -13.98 1.42
CA LEU A 185 5.05 -14.27 2.62
C LEU A 185 4.16 -14.61 3.83
N SER A 186 2.89 -14.93 3.61
CA SER A 186 1.98 -15.32 4.69
C SER A 186 2.50 -16.52 5.48
N GLY A 187 2.53 -16.39 6.80
CA GLY A 187 3.08 -17.41 7.70
C GLY A 187 4.60 -17.47 7.76
N LYS A 188 5.33 -16.64 6.98
CA LYS A 188 6.79 -16.54 7.03
C LYS A 188 7.23 -15.55 8.12
N LYS A 189 8.31 -15.88 8.79
CA LYS A 189 8.99 -15.05 9.77
C LYS A 189 10.29 -14.52 9.17
N VAL A 190 10.44 -13.19 9.09
CA VAL A 190 11.62 -12.56 8.50
C VAL A 190 12.30 -11.69 9.56
N MET A 191 13.59 -11.92 9.79
CA MET A 191 14.42 -11.06 10.64
C MET A 191 15.18 -10.08 9.76
N ILE A 192 15.17 -8.80 10.12
CA ILE A 192 15.87 -7.75 9.37
C ILE A 192 16.68 -6.90 10.34
N THR A 193 17.97 -6.66 10.02
CA THR A 193 18.78 -5.68 10.75
C THR A 193 18.81 -4.36 9.98
N ALA A 194 18.74 -3.21 10.67
CA ALA A 194 18.67 -1.90 10.04
C ALA A 194 19.40 -0.82 10.85
N GLY A 195 19.68 0.31 10.19
CA GLY A 195 20.29 1.47 10.85
C GLY A 195 21.78 1.32 11.17
N PRO A 196 22.37 2.31 11.82
CA PRO A 196 23.76 2.27 12.30
C PRO A 196 23.85 1.56 13.65
N THR A 197 25.06 1.15 14.04
CA THR A 197 25.38 0.91 15.47
C THR A 197 26.28 2.03 15.99
N TYR A 198 26.17 2.33 17.28
CA TYR A 198 26.95 3.33 17.97
C TYR A 198 27.81 2.66 19.05
N GLU A 199 29.11 2.77 18.89
CA GLU A 199 30.11 2.27 19.85
C GLU A 199 30.56 3.42 20.76
N LYS A 200 30.11 3.41 22.00
CA LYS A 200 30.39 4.49 22.94
C LYS A 200 31.87 4.63 23.24
N ILE A 201 32.38 5.84 23.20
CA ILE A 201 33.71 6.22 23.70
C ILE A 201 33.58 6.70 25.16
N ASP A 202 32.57 7.54 25.39
CA ASP A 202 32.18 8.06 26.71
C ASP A 202 30.67 8.41 26.67
N PRO A 203 30.07 8.93 27.74
CA PRO A 203 28.63 9.29 27.76
C PRO A 203 28.19 10.30 26.71
N VAL A 204 29.11 10.95 25.99
CA VAL A 204 28.81 12.05 25.05
C VAL A 204 29.18 11.67 23.59
N ARG A 205 30.20 10.83 23.41
CA ARG A 205 30.80 10.52 22.10
C ARG A 205 30.73 9.05 21.77
N PHE A 206 30.57 8.77 20.50
CA PHE A 206 30.53 7.41 19.96
C PHE A 206 31.19 7.34 18.57
N ILE A 207 31.55 6.13 18.16
CA ILE A 207 31.92 5.80 16.78
C ILE A 207 30.69 5.15 16.12
N GLY A 208 30.37 5.54 14.92
CA GLY A 208 29.23 4.99 14.18
C GLY A 208 29.25 5.36 12.70
N ASN A 209 28.41 4.71 11.91
CA ASN A 209 28.28 4.93 10.48
C ASN A 209 27.15 5.90 10.15
N TYR A 210 27.30 6.65 9.07
CA TYR A 210 26.21 7.45 8.52
C TYR A 210 25.18 6.52 7.86
N SER A 211 24.17 6.10 8.61
CA SER A 211 23.06 5.31 8.09
C SER A 211 21.73 5.87 8.60
N SER A 212 20.79 6.04 7.69
CA SER A 212 19.43 6.46 8.06
C SER A 212 18.49 5.28 8.35
N GLY A 213 18.90 4.04 8.06
CA GLY A 213 18.07 2.85 8.18
C GLY A 213 16.98 2.69 7.10
N LYS A 214 16.84 3.64 6.16
CA LYS A 214 15.74 3.68 5.20
C LYS A 214 15.54 2.37 4.43
N MET A 215 16.62 1.72 3.98
CA MET A 215 16.52 0.46 3.22
C MET A 215 15.93 -0.66 4.08
N GLY A 216 16.45 -0.89 5.28
CA GLY A 216 15.95 -1.95 6.16
C GLY A 216 14.50 -1.73 6.58
N PHE A 217 14.10 -0.49 6.85
CA PHE A 217 12.71 -0.15 7.13
C PHE A 217 11.81 -0.37 5.92
N ALA A 218 12.23 0.01 4.70
CA ALA A 218 11.45 -0.23 3.48
C ALA A 218 11.27 -1.74 3.21
N LEU A 219 12.32 -2.54 3.42
CA LEU A 219 12.24 -4.00 3.31
C LEU A 219 11.30 -4.60 4.35
N ALA A 220 11.35 -4.11 5.61
CA ALA A 220 10.47 -4.58 6.67
C ALA A 220 8.99 -4.29 6.36
N GLU A 221 8.66 -3.07 5.93
CA GLU A 221 7.32 -2.70 5.52
C GLU A 221 6.82 -3.53 4.33
N GLU A 222 7.67 -3.77 3.33
CA GLU A 222 7.32 -4.56 2.15
C GLU A 222 7.12 -6.05 2.50
N CYS A 223 7.99 -6.65 3.32
CA CYS A 223 7.80 -8.02 3.77
C CYS A 223 6.51 -8.17 4.60
N ALA A 224 6.24 -7.23 5.50
CA ALA A 224 5.02 -7.25 6.30
C ALA A 224 3.76 -7.02 5.43
N ARG A 225 3.83 -6.14 4.43
CA ARG A 225 2.77 -5.92 3.44
C ARG A 225 2.46 -7.18 2.62
N ARG A 226 3.47 -8.04 2.40
CA ARG A 226 3.32 -9.37 1.76
C ARG A 226 2.91 -10.48 2.72
N GLY A 227 2.53 -10.14 3.96
CA GLY A 227 2.00 -11.09 4.94
C GLY A 227 3.02 -11.73 5.89
N ALA A 228 4.31 -11.34 5.83
CA ALA A 228 5.31 -11.85 6.75
C ALA A 228 5.15 -11.26 8.16
N GLN A 229 5.52 -12.05 9.16
CA GLN A 229 5.84 -11.56 10.50
C GLN A 229 7.29 -11.10 10.50
N VAL A 230 7.52 -9.81 10.71
CA VAL A 230 8.87 -9.22 10.61
C VAL A 230 9.40 -8.86 11.99
N THR A 231 10.61 -9.33 12.33
CA THR A 231 11.38 -8.83 13.46
C THR A 231 12.44 -7.86 12.92
N LEU A 232 12.25 -6.56 13.19
CA LEU A 232 13.16 -5.50 12.76
C LEU A 232 14.07 -5.09 13.92
N ILE A 233 15.34 -5.51 13.87
CA ILE A 233 16.37 -5.14 14.83
C ILE A 233 17.05 -3.88 14.29
N THR A 234 16.92 -2.77 14.97
CA THR A 234 17.42 -1.48 14.45
C THR A 234 18.29 -0.75 15.44
N GLY A 235 19.39 -0.22 14.92
CA GLY A 235 20.18 0.77 15.63
C GLY A 235 19.45 2.13 15.72
N PRO A 236 20.09 3.16 16.31
CA PRO A 236 19.44 4.43 16.59
C PRO A 236 19.04 5.17 15.30
N VAL A 237 17.73 5.25 15.02
CA VAL A 237 17.15 5.98 13.88
C VAL A 237 15.85 6.66 14.27
N GLN A 238 15.46 7.72 13.55
CA GLN A 238 14.21 8.43 13.80
C GLN A 238 13.00 7.82 13.05
N LEU A 239 13.23 6.82 12.19
CA LEU A 239 12.17 6.17 11.43
C LEU A 239 11.24 5.38 12.36
N LYS A 240 9.97 5.32 12.00
CA LYS A 240 8.94 4.53 12.70
C LYS A 240 8.38 3.48 11.76
N THR A 241 8.00 2.34 12.30
CA THR A 241 7.24 1.31 11.58
C THR A 241 5.77 1.67 11.57
N GLN A 242 5.07 1.33 10.48
CA GLN A 242 3.64 1.60 10.30
C GLN A 242 2.80 0.32 10.31
N HIS A 243 3.37 -0.79 9.84
CA HIS A 243 2.65 -2.06 9.71
C HIS A 243 2.63 -2.84 11.04
N SER A 244 1.44 -3.33 11.42
CA SER A 244 1.25 -4.09 12.66
C SER A 244 1.97 -5.46 12.71
N GLY A 245 2.36 -6.00 11.54
CA GLY A 245 3.14 -7.23 11.42
C GLY A 245 4.63 -7.09 11.72
N ILE A 246 5.10 -5.88 12.10
CA ILE A 246 6.50 -5.61 12.40
C ILE A 246 6.69 -5.49 13.92
N ILE A 247 7.51 -6.37 14.46
CA ILE A 247 8.02 -6.29 15.83
C ILE A 247 9.37 -5.59 15.77
N ARG A 248 9.46 -4.39 16.37
CA ARG A 248 10.67 -3.60 16.39
C ARG A 248 11.46 -3.88 17.65
N VAL A 249 12.77 -4.12 17.50
CA VAL A 249 13.74 -4.32 18.57
C VAL A 249 14.82 -3.24 18.43
N ASP A 250 14.82 -2.28 19.34
CA ASP A 250 15.81 -1.19 19.33
C ASP A 250 17.08 -1.63 20.06
N VAL A 251 18.23 -1.38 19.44
CA VAL A 251 19.57 -1.67 19.96
C VAL A 251 20.48 -0.46 19.72
N GLU A 252 21.58 -0.37 20.45
CA GLU A 252 22.51 0.76 20.30
C GLU A 252 23.85 0.30 19.71
N SER A 253 24.45 -0.77 20.25
CA SER A 253 25.78 -1.25 19.85
C SER A 253 25.72 -2.44 18.91
N ALA A 254 26.83 -2.73 18.22
CA ALA A 254 26.98 -3.94 17.41
C ALA A 254 26.82 -5.23 18.25
N GLU A 255 27.27 -5.21 19.49
CA GLU A 255 27.13 -6.33 20.42
C GLU A 255 25.67 -6.60 20.78
N GLU A 256 24.89 -5.55 21.05
CA GLU A 256 23.44 -5.67 21.30
C GLU A 256 22.71 -6.17 20.05
N MET A 257 23.05 -5.64 18.86
CA MET A 257 22.48 -6.09 17.60
C MET A 257 22.78 -7.57 17.34
N TYR A 258 24.00 -8.01 17.62
CA TYR A 258 24.39 -9.40 17.49
C TYR A 258 23.60 -10.32 18.42
N LYS A 259 23.48 -9.96 19.71
CA LYS A 259 22.70 -10.73 20.69
C LYS A 259 21.21 -10.80 20.30
N ALA A 260 20.63 -9.67 19.88
CA ALA A 260 19.25 -9.64 19.42
C ALA A 260 19.07 -10.51 18.16
N ALA A 261 20.02 -10.44 17.23
CA ALA A 261 19.97 -11.28 16.02
C ALA A 261 20.09 -12.78 16.39
N GLN A 262 20.99 -13.15 17.26
CA GLN A 262 21.12 -14.55 17.72
C GLN A 262 19.85 -15.07 18.41
N ALA A 263 19.14 -14.21 19.14
CA ALA A 263 17.91 -14.60 19.83
C ALA A 263 16.74 -14.84 18.89
N HIS A 264 16.67 -14.10 17.77
CA HIS A 264 15.51 -14.13 16.85
C HIS A 264 15.76 -14.93 15.57
N PHE A 265 17.02 -15.13 15.16
CA PHE A 265 17.35 -15.82 13.92
C PHE A 265 16.91 -17.30 13.89
N PRO A 266 17.04 -18.09 14.98
CA PRO A 266 16.62 -19.50 14.97
C PRO A 266 15.13 -19.71 14.65
N ASP A 267 14.28 -18.73 14.95
CA ASP A 267 12.84 -18.78 14.70
C ASP A 267 12.44 -18.16 13.36
N ALA A 268 13.41 -17.63 12.59
CA ALA A 268 13.15 -16.95 11.33
C ALA A 268 13.30 -17.90 10.13
N ASP A 269 12.39 -17.78 9.15
CA ASP A 269 12.52 -18.46 7.85
C ASP A 269 13.58 -17.79 6.96
N ALA A 270 13.83 -16.48 7.16
CA ALA A 270 14.83 -15.72 6.42
C ALA A 270 15.40 -14.57 7.26
N GLY A 271 16.69 -14.25 7.02
CA GLY A 271 17.37 -13.11 7.63
C GLY A 271 17.93 -12.17 6.57
N ILE A 272 17.63 -10.86 6.70
CA ILE A 272 18.16 -9.80 5.82
C ILE A 272 19.07 -8.89 6.67
N LEU A 273 20.35 -8.95 6.43
CA LEU A 273 21.36 -8.15 7.14
C LEU A 273 21.64 -6.86 6.37
N CYS A 274 21.01 -5.76 6.81
CA CYS A 274 20.98 -4.46 6.09
C CYS A 274 21.50 -3.31 6.98
N ALA A 275 21.92 -3.61 8.21
CA ALA A 275 22.49 -2.64 9.13
C ALA A 275 23.88 -2.17 8.72
N ALA A 276 24.20 -0.90 9.00
CA ALA A 276 25.54 -0.36 8.90
C ALA A 276 26.25 -0.48 10.26
N VAL A 277 26.77 -1.67 10.54
CA VAL A 277 27.46 -1.99 11.78
C VAL A 277 28.82 -1.30 11.81
N ALA A 278 29.21 -0.72 12.97
CA ALA A 278 30.50 -0.08 13.13
C ALA A 278 31.64 -1.12 13.13
N ASP A 279 32.68 -0.88 12.32
CA ASP A 279 33.85 -1.73 12.18
C ASP A 279 34.83 -1.56 13.36
N TYR A 280 34.73 -0.47 14.10
CA TYR A 280 35.63 -0.10 15.18
C TYR A 280 34.85 0.11 16.48
N ARG A 281 35.44 -0.30 17.58
CA ARG A 281 34.99 0.05 18.93
C ARG A 281 36.17 0.47 19.81
N PRO A 282 35.97 1.32 20.82
CA PRO A 282 36.97 1.57 21.82
C PRO A 282 37.29 0.30 22.61
N GLU A 283 38.55 0.11 22.99
CA GLU A 283 38.99 -0.98 23.86
C GLU A 283 38.34 -0.84 25.24
N THR A 284 38.24 0.39 25.73
CA THR A 284 37.60 0.74 26.99
C THR A 284 36.64 1.91 26.80
N VAL A 285 35.49 1.83 27.47
CA VAL A 285 34.48 2.91 27.48
C VAL A 285 34.68 3.70 28.79
N ALA A 286 34.83 5.00 28.68
CA ALA A 286 34.99 5.86 29.85
C ALA A 286 33.63 6.18 30.51
N ASP A 287 33.52 6.03 31.82
CA ASP A 287 32.31 6.33 32.60
C ASP A 287 31.97 7.85 32.66
N LYS A 288 32.95 8.70 32.40
CA LYS A 288 32.79 10.15 32.39
C LYS A 288 33.33 10.72 31.09
N LYS A 289 32.78 11.89 30.69
CA LYS A 289 33.27 12.63 29.53
C LYS A 289 34.79 12.87 29.64
N ILE A 290 35.53 12.32 28.66
CA ILE A 290 36.98 12.50 28.59
C ILE A 290 37.27 14.00 28.36
N LYS A 291 37.97 14.62 29.29
CA LYS A 291 38.43 16.03 29.18
C LYS A 291 39.76 16.05 28.44
N ARG A 292 39.92 17.00 27.50
CA ARG A 292 41.20 17.22 26.81
C ARG A 292 42.19 17.86 27.79
N GLU A 293 43.25 17.16 28.10
CA GLU A 293 44.43 17.75 28.76
C GLU A 293 45.34 18.35 27.69
N LYS A 294 46.12 19.38 28.04
CA LYS A 294 46.79 20.28 27.08
C LYS A 294 47.84 19.63 26.19
N GLU A 295 48.19 18.37 26.36
CA GLU A 295 49.28 17.68 25.65
C GLU A 295 48.97 16.28 25.15
N GLU A 296 47.71 15.80 25.17
CA GLU A 296 47.38 14.47 24.69
C GLU A 296 46.88 14.44 23.24
N GLU A 297 47.46 13.51 22.44
CA GLU A 297 46.98 13.18 21.11
C GLU A 297 45.55 12.62 21.15
N ILE A 298 44.79 12.81 20.07
CA ILE A 298 43.49 12.16 19.89
C ILE A 298 43.68 10.64 19.97
N GLY A 299 43.01 10.01 20.93
CA GLY A 299 43.13 8.58 21.18
C GLY A 299 42.93 7.72 19.92
N ARG A 300 43.59 6.58 19.86
CA ARG A 300 43.48 5.60 18.75
C ARG A 300 42.34 4.62 19.03
N ALA A 301 41.56 4.32 18.01
CA ALA A 301 40.57 3.23 18.03
C ALA A 301 41.23 1.93 17.58
N SER A 302 41.03 0.83 18.32
CA SER A 302 41.44 -0.49 17.86
C SER A 302 40.45 -1.07 16.86
N CYS A 303 40.97 -1.73 15.81
CA CYS A 303 40.14 -2.43 14.83
C CYS A 303 39.52 -3.69 15.48
N ARG A 304 38.22 -3.87 15.31
CA ARG A 304 37.55 -5.09 15.71
C ARG A 304 37.90 -6.20 14.69
N GLU A 305 38.34 -7.36 15.19
CA GLU A 305 38.47 -8.52 14.33
C GLU A 305 37.11 -8.82 13.68
N ARG A 306 37.07 -8.98 12.36
CA ARG A 306 35.84 -9.31 11.65
C ARG A 306 35.24 -10.56 12.28
N VAL A 307 34.12 -10.43 12.94
CA VAL A 307 33.30 -11.58 13.25
C VAL A 307 32.83 -12.14 11.93
N SER A 308 33.48 -13.22 11.45
CA SER A 308 32.99 -13.96 10.31
C SER A 308 31.60 -14.47 10.68
N SER A 309 30.58 -13.91 10.00
CA SER A 309 29.23 -14.45 10.10
C SER A 309 29.30 -15.92 9.72
N PRO A 310 28.78 -16.85 10.51
CA PRO A 310 28.56 -18.18 10.01
C PRO A 310 27.57 -18.09 8.88
N VAL A 311 27.96 -18.56 7.71
CA VAL A 311 27.15 -18.75 6.50
C VAL A 311 26.12 -19.85 6.76
#